data_f367b6bb90c05bd6a1307827acc0025c
#
_entry.id   f367b6bb90c05bd6a1307827acc0025c
#
_cell.length_a   1.000
_cell.length_b   1.000
_cell.length_c   1.000
_cell.angle_alpha   90.00
_cell.angle_beta   90.00
_cell.angle_gamma   90.00
#
_symmetry.space_group_name_H-M   'P 1'
#
loop_
_entity.id
_entity.type
_entity.pdbx_description
1 polymer ?
#
loop_
_entity_poly.entity_id
_entity_poly.type
_entity_poly.pdbx_seq_one_letter_code
_entity_poly.pdbx_strand_id
1 'polypeptide(L)'
;MNLNNTASFTILVLVFFFGAAQIAIAQEKQPALKFNADLEKDFLAGASGDEAALARAMQTADKILAVNPKDAETLVWRGAVGLSQAGKAFGSGNFSEGGELWQAALENMKLAVEIEPNSVSIRTTRGAALLSAAKHFPSPDVATSLRETAVADYEKVLTVTGEKFKTMPEKQRQQILFALADTYDKLADKSKARNFYRRLVDETSETGKMRESAIEWLKKHN
;
A
#
# COMPACT_ATOMS: atom_id res chain seq x y z
N MET A 1 -5.30 40.10 86.58
CA MET A 1 -3.89 40.49 86.45
C MET A 1 -3.32 39.73 85.23
N ASN A 2 -2.99 40.47 84.23
CA ASN A 2 -2.56 39.98 82.93
C ASN A 2 -1.12 39.49 82.97
N LEU A 3 -0.83 38.44 82.30
CA LEU A 3 0.48 38.24 81.62
C LEU A 3 0.29 37.45 80.36
N ASN A 4 0.34 38.17 79.28
CA ASN A 4 0.48 37.65 77.89
C ASN A 4 1.91 37.12 77.71
N ASN A 5 2.04 35.90 77.31
CA ASN A 5 3.33 35.37 76.83
C ASN A 5 3.17 34.88 75.39
N THR A 6 3.55 35.74 74.46
CA THR A 6 3.60 35.46 73.06
C THR A 6 4.98 34.80 72.75
N ALA A 7 4.98 33.52 72.53
CA ALA A 7 6.14 32.82 72.03
C ALA A 7 6.17 32.89 70.49
N SER A 8 7.10 33.67 69.97
CA SER A 8 7.37 33.72 68.52
C SER A 8 8.08 32.41 68.07
N PHE A 9 7.41 31.63 67.27
CA PHE A 9 7.98 30.49 66.58
C PHE A 9 8.64 30.96 65.27
N THR A 10 9.95 31.03 65.28
CA THR A 10 10.74 31.26 64.05
C THR A 10 10.83 29.96 63.28
N ILE A 11 10.10 29.85 62.17
CA ILE A 11 10.17 28.70 61.25
C ILE A 11 11.39 28.92 60.38
N LEU A 12 12.44 28.11 60.57
CA LEU A 12 13.60 28.04 59.73
C LEU A 12 13.24 27.20 58.48
N VAL A 13 13.02 27.87 57.35
CA VAL A 13 12.79 27.19 56.04
C VAL A 13 14.13 26.80 55.46
N LEU A 14 14.47 25.52 55.64
CA LEU A 14 15.62 24.89 54.95
C LEU A 14 15.22 24.62 53.47
N VAL A 15 15.65 25.49 52.57
CA VAL A 15 15.51 25.28 51.13
C VAL A 15 16.56 24.27 50.67
N PHE A 16 16.15 23.01 50.54
CA PHE A 16 16.93 22.01 49.85
C PHE A 16 16.97 22.30 48.35
N PHE A 17 18.07 22.86 47.85
CA PHE A 17 18.38 22.87 46.44
C PHE A 17 18.73 21.45 46.01
N PHE A 18 17.72 20.67 45.55
CA PHE A 18 18.01 19.49 44.73
C PHE A 18 18.50 19.95 43.37
N GLY A 19 19.78 19.95 43.18
CA GLY A 19 20.41 20.04 41.89
C GLY A 19 19.97 18.84 41.03
N ALA A 20 18.92 19.01 40.21
CA ALA A 20 18.59 18.05 39.18
C ALA A 20 19.70 18.05 38.15
N ALA A 21 20.70 17.14 38.32
CA ALA A 21 21.59 16.77 37.26
C ALA A 21 20.69 16.18 36.16
N GLN A 22 20.38 16.97 35.11
CA GLN A 22 19.79 16.45 33.90
C GLN A 22 20.84 15.56 33.23
N ILE A 23 20.70 14.28 33.47
CA ILE A 23 21.37 13.28 32.64
C ILE A 23 20.68 13.39 31.30
N ALA A 24 21.26 14.17 30.37
CA ALA A 24 20.89 14.12 28.96
C ALA A 24 21.29 12.72 28.46
N ILE A 25 20.39 11.76 28.61
CA ILE A 25 20.48 10.51 27.89
C ILE A 25 20.37 10.96 26.42
N ALA A 26 21.50 10.94 25.72
CA ALA A 26 21.51 11.04 24.27
C ALA A 26 20.61 9.91 23.77
N GLN A 27 19.38 10.22 23.46
CA GLN A 27 18.48 9.32 22.74
C GLN A 27 19.16 9.09 21.40
N GLU A 28 19.89 7.97 21.30
CA GLU A 28 20.32 7.47 20.01
C GLU A 28 19.07 7.46 19.13
N LYS A 29 19.08 8.33 18.11
CA LYS A 29 17.94 8.50 17.22
C LYS A 29 17.78 7.17 16.49
N GLN A 30 16.96 6.27 17.03
CA GLN A 30 16.61 5.03 16.34
C GLN A 30 16.25 5.40 14.90
N PRO A 31 16.77 4.68 13.89
CA PRO A 31 16.43 4.95 12.51
C PRO A 31 14.91 4.96 12.40
N ALA A 32 14.38 6.01 11.78
CA ALA A 32 12.93 6.17 11.65
C ALA A 32 12.34 4.90 11.06
N LEU A 33 11.41 4.28 11.78
CA LEU A 33 10.72 3.09 11.32
C LEU A 33 9.98 3.48 10.03
N LYS A 34 10.28 2.81 8.91
CA LYS A 34 9.71 3.07 7.58
C LYS A 34 9.55 1.76 6.83
N PHE A 35 8.76 1.80 5.76
CA PHE A 35 8.63 0.68 4.83
C PHE A 35 10.02 0.17 4.38
N ASN A 36 10.16 -1.15 4.30
CA ASN A 36 11.41 -1.80 3.88
C ASN A 36 11.12 -3.16 3.22
N ALA A 37 12.17 -3.77 2.65
CA ALA A 37 12.06 -5.04 1.92
C ALA A 37 11.56 -6.22 2.78
N ASP A 38 11.84 -6.24 4.09
CA ASP A 38 11.36 -7.31 4.98
C ASP A 38 9.85 -7.19 5.19
N LEU A 39 9.35 -5.97 5.36
CA LEU A 39 7.92 -5.70 5.45
C LEU A 39 7.19 -6.05 4.13
N GLU A 40 7.76 -5.69 2.98
CA GLU A 40 7.24 -6.08 1.67
C GLU A 40 7.17 -7.60 1.52
N LYS A 41 8.22 -8.30 1.92
CA LYS A 41 8.28 -9.77 1.89
C LYS A 41 7.19 -10.40 2.76
N ASP A 42 6.98 -9.90 3.97
CA ASP A 42 5.91 -10.38 4.85
C ASP A 42 4.53 -10.11 4.26
N PHE A 43 4.29 -8.95 3.64
CA PHE A 43 3.03 -8.69 2.93
C PHE A 43 2.81 -9.65 1.76
N LEU A 44 3.84 -9.92 0.96
CA LEU A 44 3.76 -10.84 -0.19
C LEU A 44 3.50 -12.28 0.28
N ALA A 45 4.16 -12.74 1.35
CA ALA A 45 3.92 -14.04 1.95
C ALA A 45 2.49 -14.15 2.49
N GLY A 46 2.03 -13.12 3.19
CA GLY A 46 0.66 -13.03 3.70
C GLY A 46 -0.39 -13.04 2.59
N ALA A 47 -0.15 -12.32 1.50
CA ALA A 47 -1.02 -12.36 0.31
C ALA A 47 -1.08 -13.74 -0.34
N SER A 48 -0.02 -14.54 -0.16
CA SER A 48 0.08 -15.93 -0.64
C SER A 48 -0.49 -16.96 0.34
N GLY A 49 -1.01 -16.52 1.50
CA GLY A 49 -1.70 -17.37 2.48
C GLY A 49 -0.94 -17.64 3.79
N ASP A 50 0.28 -17.08 3.98
CA ASP A 50 0.99 -17.14 5.26
C ASP A 50 0.38 -16.15 6.26
N GLU A 51 -0.53 -16.64 7.10
CA GLU A 51 -1.23 -15.81 8.09
C GLU A 51 -0.28 -15.24 9.17
N ALA A 52 0.79 -15.95 9.51
CA ALA A 52 1.77 -15.45 10.48
C ALA A 52 2.60 -14.30 9.89
N ALA A 53 3.02 -14.39 8.63
CA ALA A 53 3.68 -13.30 7.92
C ALA A 53 2.74 -12.08 7.79
N LEU A 54 1.47 -12.31 7.47
CA LEU A 54 0.47 -11.25 7.40
C LEU A 54 0.31 -10.52 8.74
N ALA A 55 0.20 -11.26 9.83
CA ALA A 55 0.06 -10.68 11.16
C ALA A 55 1.30 -9.81 11.52
N ARG A 56 2.51 -10.29 11.22
CA ARG A 56 3.74 -9.50 11.42
C ARG A 56 3.77 -8.25 10.57
N ALA A 57 3.38 -8.36 9.29
CA ALA A 57 3.31 -7.22 8.38
C ALA A 57 2.35 -6.15 8.87
N MET A 58 1.15 -6.54 9.27
CA MET A 58 0.14 -5.60 9.78
C MET A 58 0.60 -4.92 11.07
N GLN A 59 1.17 -5.68 12.03
CA GLN A 59 1.70 -5.09 13.25
C GLN A 59 2.84 -4.11 12.98
N THR A 60 3.72 -4.42 12.03
CA THR A 60 4.83 -3.53 11.65
C THR A 60 4.31 -2.30 10.94
N ALA A 61 3.36 -2.44 10.04
CA ALA A 61 2.70 -1.32 9.35
C ALA A 61 2.01 -0.38 10.35
N ASP A 62 1.30 -0.90 11.34
CA ASP A 62 0.67 -0.10 12.38
C ASP A 62 1.69 0.71 13.20
N LYS A 63 2.83 0.12 13.54
CA LYS A 63 3.94 0.83 14.22
C LYS A 63 4.52 1.94 13.34
N ILE A 64 4.72 1.69 12.05
CA ILE A 64 5.21 2.71 11.10
C ILE A 64 4.21 3.85 11.01
N LEU A 65 2.94 3.56 10.79
CA LEU A 65 1.90 4.57 10.61
C LEU A 65 1.57 5.33 11.90
N ALA A 66 1.81 4.74 13.07
CA ALA A 66 1.71 5.45 14.34
C ALA A 66 2.77 6.57 14.48
N VAL A 67 3.95 6.39 13.90
CA VAL A 67 5.05 7.37 13.93
C VAL A 67 5.02 8.27 12.70
N ASN A 68 4.71 7.72 11.54
CA ASN A 68 4.59 8.42 10.27
C ASN A 68 3.28 8.06 9.55
N PRO A 69 2.16 8.73 9.86
CA PRO A 69 0.86 8.46 9.25
C PRO A 69 0.82 8.66 7.72
N LYS A 70 1.87 9.27 7.15
CA LYS A 70 2.00 9.56 5.72
C LYS A 70 3.08 8.71 5.04
N ASP A 71 3.45 7.57 5.61
CA ASP A 71 4.33 6.61 4.92
C ASP A 71 3.56 5.94 3.79
N ALA A 72 3.72 6.47 2.57
CA ALA A 72 2.90 6.13 1.42
C ALA A 72 3.06 4.65 0.98
N GLU A 73 4.28 4.12 1.07
CA GLU A 73 4.51 2.70 0.77
C GLU A 73 3.78 1.79 1.78
N THR A 74 3.88 2.09 3.07
CA THR A 74 3.15 1.32 4.09
C THR A 74 1.63 1.40 3.88
N LEU A 75 1.11 2.60 3.55
CA LEU A 75 -0.32 2.79 3.28
C LEU A 75 -0.80 1.96 2.10
N VAL A 76 -0.09 1.97 0.96
CA VAL A 76 -0.53 1.21 -0.22
C VAL A 76 -0.51 -0.29 0.03
N TRP A 77 0.51 -0.82 0.70
CA TRP A 77 0.59 -2.24 1.02
C TRP A 77 -0.46 -2.67 2.04
N ARG A 78 -0.68 -1.86 3.09
CA ARG A 78 -1.76 -2.10 4.06
C ARG A 78 -3.13 -2.13 3.39
N GLY A 79 -3.35 -1.22 2.42
CA GLY A 79 -4.57 -1.20 1.62
C GLY A 79 -4.71 -2.43 0.73
N ALA A 80 -3.64 -2.85 0.05
CA ALA A 80 -3.66 -4.02 -0.82
C ALA A 80 -4.04 -5.31 -0.07
N VAL A 81 -3.47 -5.50 1.13
CA VAL A 81 -3.81 -6.64 1.99
C VAL A 81 -5.21 -6.49 2.58
N GLY A 82 -5.62 -5.27 2.96
CA GLY A 82 -6.97 -5.00 3.46
C GLY A 82 -8.06 -5.42 2.47
N LEU A 83 -7.87 -5.22 1.15
CA LEU A 83 -8.79 -5.74 0.13
C LEU A 83 -8.88 -7.26 0.14
N SER A 84 -7.78 -7.96 0.34
CA SER A 84 -7.79 -9.43 0.43
C SER A 84 -8.53 -9.90 1.69
N GLN A 85 -8.33 -9.23 2.82
CA GLN A 85 -9.03 -9.53 4.08
C GLN A 85 -10.53 -9.25 3.94
N ALA A 86 -10.91 -8.11 3.31
CA ALA A 86 -12.30 -7.81 3.01
C ALA A 86 -12.96 -8.92 2.17
N GLY A 87 -12.26 -9.40 1.14
CA GLY A 87 -12.73 -10.53 0.31
C GLY A 87 -12.96 -11.80 1.11
N LYS A 88 -12.07 -12.13 2.06
CA LYS A 88 -12.24 -13.28 2.97
C LYS A 88 -13.46 -13.10 3.89
N ALA A 89 -13.63 -11.90 4.48
CA ALA A 89 -14.77 -11.59 5.34
C ALA A 89 -16.10 -11.69 4.58
N PHE A 90 -16.19 -11.13 3.36
CA PHE A 90 -17.37 -11.29 2.50
C PHE A 90 -17.64 -12.76 2.17
N GLY A 91 -16.59 -13.53 1.82
CA GLY A 91 -16.71 -14.96 1.50
C GLY A 91 -17.19 -15.83 2.68
N SER A 92 -16.91 -15.41 3.91
CA SER A 92 -17.41 -16.06 5.14
C SER A 92 -18.78 -15.54 5.61
N GLY A 93 -19.40 -14.60 4.89
CA GLY A 93 -20.69 -13.99 5.23
C GLY A 93 -20.63 -12.86 6.25
N ASN A 94 -19.42 -12.42 6.65
CA ASN A 94 -19.24 -11.30 7.54
C ASN A 94 -19.21 -9.96 6.77
N PHE A 95 -20.40 -9.53 6.32
CA PHE A 95 -20.53 -8.36 5.45
C PHE A 95 -20.19 -7.03 6.13
N SER A 96 -20.41 -6.89 7.43
CA SER A 96 -20.07 -5.67 8.18
C SER A 96 -18.56 -5.46 8.22
N GLU A 97 -17.83 -6.44 8.71
CA GLU A 97 -16.36 -6.41 8.75
C GLU A 97 -15.76 -6.28 7.35
N GLY A 98 -16.30 -7.04 6.39
CA GLY A 98 -15.86 -6.95 4.99
C GLY A 98 -16.02 -5.53 4.43
N GLY A 99 -17.11 -4.84 4.73
CA GLY A 99 -17.36 -3.47 4.33
C GLY A 99 -16.38 -2.46 4.96
N GLU A 100 -16.12 -2.58 6.25
CA GLU A 100 -15.17 -1.73 6.97
C GLU A 100 -13.74 -1.89 6.46
N LEU A 101 -13.29 -3.15 6.30
CA LEU A 101 -11.98 -3.47 5.73
C LEU A 101 -11.83 -2.94 4.29
N TRP A 102 -12.87 -3.07 3.48
CA TRP A 102 -12.90 -2.58 2.12
C TRP A 102 -12.72 -1.08 2.04
N GLN A 103 -13.50 -0.33 2.82
CA GLN A 103 -13.41 1.13 2.85
C GLN A 103 -12.04 1.60 3.33
N ALA A 104 -11.55 1.06 4.45
CA ALA A 104 -10.24 1.41 4.98
C ALA A 104 -9.12 1.10 3.98
N ALA A 105 -9.22 -0.01 3.25
CA ALA A 105 -8.26 -0.40 2.24
C ALA A 105 -8.22 0.58 1.06
N LEU A 106 -9.37 0.96 0.52
CA LEU A 106 -9.44 1.93 -0.58
C LEU A 106 -8.95 3.30 -0.15
N GLU A 107 -9.24 3.74 1.08
CA GLU A 107 -8.80 5.02 1.60
C GLU A 107 -7.28 5.06 1.79
N ASN A 108 -6.68 4.01 2.36
CA ASN A 108 -5.23 3.89 2.49
C ASN A 108 -4.53 3.98 1.13
N MET A 109 -5.02 3.25 0.13
CA MET A 109 -4.42 3.27 -1.21
C MET A 109 -4.63 4.62 -1.92
N LYS A 110 -5.77 5.28 -1.72
CA LYS A 110 -6.02 6.62 -2.23
C LYS A 110 -5.03 7.62 -1.61
N LEU A 111 -4.91 7.63 -0.29
CA LEU A 111 -4.00 8.52 0.43
C LEU A 111 -2.55 8.30 0.01
N ALA A 112 -2.11 7.06 -0.17
CA ALA A 112 -0.76 6.75 -0.65
C ALA A 112 -0.45 7.42 -1.99
N VAL A 113 -1.38 7.37 -2.94
CA VAL A 113 -1.22 8.03 -4.25
C VAL A 113 -1.31 9.55 -4.16
N GLU A 114 -2.10 10.10 -3.24
CA GLU A 114 -2.14 11.55 -3.00
C GLU A 114 -0.82 12.07 -2.44
N ILE A 115 -0.17 11.31 -1.56
CA ILE A 115 1.13 11.66 -0.97
C ILE A 115 2.25 11.56 -2.03
N GLU A 116 2.28 10.46 -2.79
CA GLU A 116 3.31 10.22 -3.80
C GLU A 116 2.70 9.93 -5.19
N PRO A 117 2.16 10.96 -5.87
CA PRO A 117 1.36 10.77 -7.09
C PRO A 117 2.16 10.23 -8.29
N ASN A 118 3.48 10.29 -8.24
CA ASN A 118 4.37 9.84 -9.32
C ASN A 118 5.19 8.59 -8.94
N SER A 119 4.93 7.96 -7.79
CA SER A 119 5.62 6.73 -7.40
C SER A 119 5.16 5.56 -8.26
N VAL A 120 6.12 4.94 -8.95
CA VAL A 120 5.89 3.74 -9.77
C VAL A 120 5.47 2.56 -8.90
N SER A 121 6.14 2.37 -7.75
CA SER A 121 5.84 1.29 -6.81
C SER A 121 4.40 1.38 -6.28
N ILE A 122 4.02 2.53 -5.75
CA ILE A 122 2.68 2.74 -5.18
C ILE A 122 1.60 2.51 -6.23
N ARG A 123 1.77 3.03 -7.45
CA ARG A 123 0.78 2.87 -8.50
C ARG A 123 0.69 1.43 -9.00
N THR A 124 1.79 0.75 -9.15
CA THR A 124 1.76 -0.67 -9.55
C THR A 124 1.14 -1.55 -8.46
N THR A 125 1.45 -1.30 -7.20
CA THR A 125 0.88 -2.03 -6.06
C THR A 125 -0.64 -1.81 -5.97
N ARG A 126 -1.10 -0.54 -6.06
CA ARG A 126 -2.54 -0.23 -6.06
C ARG A 126 -3.24 -0.87 -7.26
N GLY A 127 -2.72 -0.67 -8.46
CA GLY A 127 -3.30 -1.24 -9.68
C GLY A 127 -3.44 -2.76 -9.61
N ALA A 128 -2.41 -3.48 -9.15
CA ALA A 128 -2.46 -4.93 -8.99
C ALA A 128 -3.51 -5.38 -7.96
N ALA A 129 -3.59 -4.69 -6.81
CA ALA A 129 -4.56 -5.00 -5.77
C ALA A 129 -6.01 -4.79 -6.26
N LEU A 130 -6.27 -3.65 -6.95
CA LEU A 130 -7.59 -3.35 -7.51
C LEU A 130 -8.00 -4.35 -8.60
N LEU A 131 -7.09 -4.77 -9.48
CA LEU A 131 -7.37 -5.80 -10.48
C LEU A 131 -7.65 -7.16 -9.85
N SER A 132 -6.93 -7.50 -8.78
CA SER A 132 -7.20 -8.72 -8.03
C SER A 132 -8.60 -8.69 -7.39
N ALA A 133 -8.97 -7.59 -6.75
CA ALA A 133 -10.29 -7.40 -6.16
C ALA A 133 -11.41 -7.44 -7.23
N ALA A 134 -11.21 -6.79 -8.37
CA ALA A 134 -12.18 -6.75 -9.47
C ALA A 134 -12.51 -8.12 -10.08
N LYS A 135 -11.64 -9.12 -9.91
CA LYS A 135 -11.90 -10.50 -10.40
C LYS A 135 -12.95 -11.22 -9.58
N HIS A 136 -13.05 -10.90 -8.31
CA HIS A 136 -13.86 -11.63 -7.34
C HIS A 136 -15.07 -10.85 -6.85
N PHE A 137 -15.18 -9.56 -7.23
CA PHE A 137 -16.28 -8.73 -6.76
C PHE A 137 -17.56 -9.02 -7.55
N PRO A 138 -18.68 -9.29 -6.88
CA PRO A 138 -19.92 -9.73 -7.55
C PRO A 138 -20.64 -8.63 -8.35
N SER A 139 -20.41 -7.34 -8.01
CA SER A 139 -21.03 -6.23 -8.74
C SER A 139 -20.21 -5.85 -9.98
N PRO A 140 -20.77 -5.93 -11.20
CA PRO A 140 -20.09 -5.53 -12.43
C PRO A 140 -19.67 -4.06 -12.44
N ASP A 141 -20.47 -3.16 -11.88
CA ASP A 141 -20.18 -1.73 -11.84
C ASP A 141 -18.98 -1.42 -10.95
N VAL A 142 -18.93 -2.05 -9.76
CA VAL A 142 -17.79 -1.92 -8.87
C VAL A 142 -16.53 -2.50 -9.51
N ALA A 143 -16.63 -3.69 -10.11
CA ALA A 143 -15.51 -4.31 -10.80
C ALA A 143 -15.01 -3.45 -11.97
N THR A 144 -15.91 -2.77 -12.69
CA THR A 144 -15.54 -1.82 -13.75
C THR A 144 -14.80 -0.62 -13.19
N SER A 145 -15.32 0.03 -12.14
CA SER A 145 -14.66 1.17 -11.50
C SER A 145 -13.26 0.84 -10.98
N LEU A 146 -13.08 -0.35 -10.38
CA LEU A 146 -11.76 -0.82 -9.94
C LEU A 146 -10.78 -1.00 -11.13
N ARG A 147 -11.26 -1.55 -12.25
CA ARG A 147 -10.47 -1.71 -13.48
C ARG A 147 -10.06 -0.37 -14.07
N GLU A 148 -10.98 0.59 -14.13
CA GLU A 148 -10.70 1.95 -14.64
C GLU A 148 -9.63 2.65 -13.78
N THR A 149 -9.74 2.55 -12.46
CA THR A 149 -8.73 3.10 -11.53
C THR A 149 -7.37 2.43 -11.73
N ALA A 150 -7.33 1.11 -11.88
CA ALA A 150 -6.10 0.37 -12.11
C ALA A 150 -5.44 0.73 -13.45
N VAL A 151 -6.24 0.89 -14.52
CA VAL A 151 -5.74 1.35 -15.82
C VAL A 151 -5.11 2.74 -15.69
N ALA A 152 -5.77 3.68 -15.02
CA ALA A 152 -5.24 5.01 -14.80
C ALA A 152 -3.90 5.00 -14.04
N ASP A 153 -3.72 4.07 -13.10
CA ASP A 153 -2.45 3.89 -12.41
C ASP A 153 -1.35 3.38 -13.35
N TYR A 154 -1.60 2.35 -14.12
CA TYR A 154 -0.61 1.81 -15.05
C TYR A 154 -0.29 2.76 -16.20
N GLU A 155 -1.26 3.50 -16.73
CA GLU A 155 -1.00 4.56 -17.71
C GLU A 155 -0.15 5.67 -17.11
N LYS A 156 -0.39 6.03 -15.84
CA LYS A 156 0.46 6.99 -15.14
C LYS A 156 1.89 6.46 -14.96
N VAL A 157 2.07 5.17 -14.69
CA VAL A 157 3.42 4.56 -14.66
C VAL A 157 4.12 4.72 -15.99
N LEU A 158 3.46 4.45 -17.11
CA LEU A 158 4.05 4.64 -18.45
C LEU A 158 4.42 6.11 -18.69
N THR A 159 3.56 7.03 -18.27
CA THR A 159 3.82 8.48 -18.41
C THR A 159 5.02 8.93 -17.58
N VAL A 160 5.10 8.51 -16.32
CA VAL A 160 6.17 8.91 -15.40
C VAL A 160 7.52 8.32 -15.81
N THR A 161 7.52 7.08 -16.26
CA THR A 161 8.74 6.39 -16.69
C THR A 161 9.22 6.86 -18.06
N GLY A 162 8.31 7.21 -18.97
CA GLY A 162 8.65 7.64 -20.34
C GLY A 162 9.61 6.64 -21.03
N GLU A 163 10.69 7.13 -21.61
CA GLU A 163 11.69 6.28 -22.24
C GLU A 163 12.41 5.31 -21.29
N LYS A 164 12.46 5.64 -19.98
CA LYS A 164 13.03 4.75 -18.98
C LYS A 164 12.22 3.46 -18.77
N PHE A 165 10.96 3.43 -19.23
CA PHE A 165 10.18 2.19 -19.21
C PHE A 165 10.92 1.04 -19.89
N LYS A 166 11.60 1.29 -21.01
CA LYS A 166 12.35 0.29 -21.78
C LYS A 166 13.55 -0.30 -21.01
N THR A 167 14.07 0.42 -20.03
CA THR A 167 15.20 -0.02 -19.18
C THR A 167 14.77 -0.68 -17.88
N MET A 168 13.48 -0.72 -17.59
CA MET A 168 12.96 -1.46 -16.42
C MET A 168 13.17 -2.98 -16.62
N PRO A 169 13.24 -3.76 -15.52
CA PRO A 169 13.28 -5.22 -15.60
C PRO A 169 12.17 -5.76 -16.51
N GLU A 170 12.52 -6.66 -17.42
CA GLU A 170 11.60 -7.14 -18.45
C GLU A 170 10.32 -7.72 -17.86
N LYS A 171 10.44 -8.51 -16.78
CA LYS A 171 9.29 -9.08 -16.07
C LYS A 171 8.31 -8.01 -15.58
N GLN A 172 8.79 -6.88 -15.07
CA GLN A 172 7.93 -5.77 -14.63
C GLN A 172 7.23 -5.12 -15.85
N ARG A 173 7.95 -4.92 -16.96
CA ARG A 173 7.36 -4.40 -18.20
C ARG A 173 6.26 -5.32 -18.71
N GLN A 174 6.51 -6.63 -18.74
CA GLN A 174 5.49 -7.63 -19.10
C GLN A 174 4.25 -7.54 -18.23
N GLN A 175 4.43 -7.46 -16.91
CA GLN A 175 3.30 -7.35 -15.96
C GLN A 175 2.45 -6.10 -16.21
N ILE A 176 3.09 -4.94 -16.41
CA ILE A 176 2.39 -3.68 -16.65
C ILE A 176 1.65 -3.71 -17.99
N LEU A 177 2.33 -4.13 -19.08
CA LEU A 177 1.71 -4.18 -20.40
C LEU A 177 0.57 -5.20 -20.48
N PHE A 178 0.75 -6.36 -19.84
CA PHE A 178 -0.30 -7.38 -19.78
C PHE A 178 -1.50 -6.91 -18.94
N ALA A 179 -1.24 -6.27 -17.78
CA ALA A 179 -2.30 -5.71 -16.95
C ALA A 179 -3.16 -4.68 -17.71
N LEU A 180 -2.51 -3.78 -18.45
CA LEU A 180 -3.21 -2.82 -19.32
C LEU A 180 -4.01 -3.51 -20.42
N ALA A 181 -3.38 -4.43 -21.15
CA ALA A 181 -4.03 -5.13 -22.27
C ALA A 181 -5.26 -5.94 -21.83
N ASP A 182 -5.10 -6.79 -20.82
CA ASP A 182 -6.18 -7.64 -20.27
C ASP A 182 -7.31 -6.80 -19.66
N THR A 183 -6.95 -5.67 -19.02
CA THR A 183 -7.95 -4.81 -18.41
C THR A 183 -8.74 -4.04 -19.46
N TYR A 184 -8.10 -3.49 -20.49
CA TYR A 184 -8.82 -2.85 -21.60
C TYR A 184 -9.69 -3.84 -22.37
N ASP A 185 -9.26 -5.10 -22.49
CA ASP A 185 -10.09 -6.14 -23.07
C ASP A 185 -11.39 -6.36 -22.28
N LYS A 186 -11.28 -6.41 -20.94
CA LYS A 186 -12.41 -6.53 -20.01
C LYS A 186 -13.29 -5.30 -19.94
N LEU A 187 -12.76 -4.13 -20.25
CA LEU A 187 -13.49 -2.87 -20.39
C LEU A 187 -14.08 -2.69 -21.81
N ALA A 188 -13.99 -3.71 -22.66
CA ALA A 188 -14.43 -3.73 -24.04
C ALA A 188 -13.74 -2.72 -24.99
N ASP A 189 -12.64 -2.08 -24.56
CA ASP A 189 -11.79 -1.26 -25.43
C ASP A 189 -10.78 -2.17 -26.18
N LYS A 190 -11.27 -2.85 -27.20
CA LYS A 190 -10.46 -3.77 -28.01
C LYS A 190 -9.31 -3.09 -28.76
N SER A 191 -9.43 -1.80 -29.05
CA SER A 191 -8.38 -1.02 -29.71
C SER A 191 -7.16 -0.84 -28.80
N LYS A 192 -7.40 -0.36 -27.57
CA LYS A 192 -6.31 -0.22 -26.59
C LYS A 192 -5.77 -1.57 -26.13
N ALA A 193 -6.62 -2.57 -25.93
CA ALA A 193 -6.17 -3.93 -25.64
C ALA A 193 -5.19 -4.45 -26.69
N ARG A 194 -5.52 -4.31 -27.98
CA ARG A 194 -4.66 -4.72 -29.09
C ARG A 194 -3.31 -3.98 -29.07
N ASN A 195 -3.33 -2.69 -28.84
CA ASN A 195 -2.11 -1.89 -28.77
C ASN A 195 -1.17 -2.41 -27.66
N PHE A 196 -1.67 -2.62 -26.46
CA PHE A 196 -0.86 -3.08 -25.33
C PHE A 196 -0.41 -4.54 -25.47
N TYR A 197 -1.23 -5.42 -26.06
CA TYR A 197 -0.81 -6.79 -26.38
C TYR A 197 0.31 -6.81 -27.44
N ARG A 198 0.23 -5.97 -28.48
CA ARG A 198 1.33 -5.83 -29.46
C ARG A 198 2.59 -5.33 -28.79
N ARG A 199 2.51 -4.26 -28.00
CA ARG A 199 3.67 -3.76 -27.26
C ARG A 199 4.28 -4.83 -26.37
N LEU A 200 3.47 -5.63 -25.66
CA LEU A 200 3.97 -6.74 -24.85
C LEU A 200 4.79 -7.73 -25.70
N VAL A 201 4.30 -8.11 -26.87
CA VAL A 201 5.01 -9.06 -27.76
C VAL A 201 6.25 -8.44 -28.37
N ASP A 202 6.20 -7.17 -28.78
CA ASP A 202 7.29 -6.49 -29.51
C ASP A 202 8.41 -5.99 -28.58
N GLU A 203 8.05 -5.54 -27.37
CA GLU A 203 8.99 -4.91 -26.42
C GLU A 203 9.58 -5.91 -25.41
N THR A 204 9.18 -7.20 -25.45
CA THR A 204 9.67 -8.23 -24.51
C THR A 204 10.04 -9.52 -25.24
N SER A 205 11.10 -10.17 -24.78
CA SER A 205 11.62 -11.41 -25.35
C SER A 205 11.39 -12.65 -24.49
N GLU A 206 11.25 -12.46 -23.16
CA GLU A 206 11.01 -13.56 -22.23
C GLU A 206 9.74 -14.34 -22.60
N THR A 207 9.89 -15.64 -22.75
CA THR A 207 8.78 -16.57 -22.93
C THR A 207 8.03 -16.76 -21.60
N GLY A 208 6.70 -16.92 -21.68
CA GLY A 208 5.88 -17.17 -20.51
C GLY A 208 4.40 -16.92 -20.78
N LYS A 209 3.57 -17.31 -19.81
CA LYS A 209 2.11 -17.30 -19.97
C LYS A 209 1.53 -15.94 -20.41
N MET A 210 2.07 -14.82 -19.95
CA MET A 210 1.57 -13.49 -20.35
C MET A 210 1.80 -13.23 -21.83
N ARG A 211 3.00 -13.53 -22.32
CA ARG A 211 3.35 -13.35 -23.75
C ARG A 211 2.58 -14.32 -24.64
N GLU A 212 2.45 -15.57 -24.23
CA GLU A 212 1.67 -16.59 -24.93
C GLU A 212 0.19 -16.18 -25.05
N SER A 213 -0.40 -15.73 -23.93
CA SER A 213 -1.78 -15.21 -23.93
C SER A 213 -1.96 -14.00 -24.83
N ALA A 214 -0.96 -13.10 -24.88
CA ALA A 214 -0.99 -11.93 -25.76
C ALA A 214 -0.97 -12.35 -27.24
N ILE A 215 -0.11 -13.29 -27.62
CA ILE A 215 -0.03 -13.82 -29.00
C ILE A 215 -1.35 -14.50 -29.37
N GLU A 216 -1.92 -15.30 -28.48
CA GLU A 216 -3.18 -15.98 -28.74
C GLU A 216 -4.34 -14.98 -28.91
N TRP A 217 -4.40 -13.98 -28.05
CA TRP A 217 -5.41 -12.93 -28.15
C TRP A 217 -5.32 -12.17 -29.47
N LEU A 218 -4.08 -11.78 -29.88
CA LEU A 218 -3.84 -11.07 -31.14
C LEU A 218 -4.26 -11.92 -32.37
N LYS A 219 -4.02 -13.23 -32.34
CA LYS A 219 -4.47 -14.13 -33.40
C LYS A 219 -6.00 -14.19 -33.54
N LYS A 220 -6.72 -14.12 -32.43
CA LYS A 220 -8.20 -14.20 -32.41
C LYS A 220 -8.89 -12.89 -32.81
N HIS A 221 -8.18 -11.76 -32.69
CA HIS A 221 -8.77 -10.42 -32.86
C HIS A 221 -8.10 -9.62 -33.97
N ASN A 222 -7.43 -10.29 -34.89
CA ASN A 222 -6.89 -9.67 -36.13
C ASN A 222 -8.01 -9.38 -37.12
#